data_30755838cafc9924238e0a5b8952b30d
#
_entry.id   30755838cafc9924238e0a5b8952b30d
#
_cell.length_a   1.000
_cell.length_b   1.000
_cell.length_c   1.000
_cell.angle_alpha   90.00
_cell.angle_beta   90.00
_cell.angle_gamma   90.00
#
_symmetry.space_group_name_H-M   'P 1'
#
loop_
_entity.id
_entity.type
_entity.pdbx_description
1 polymer ?
#
loop_
_entity_poly.entity_id
_entity_poly.type
_entity_poly.pdbx_seq_one_letter_code
_entity_poly.pdbx_strand_id
1 'polypeptide(L)'
;MPDNLIKHIVITDKGEHGIPERPDRLVLSATDFVANKAPIDLRKMPRLKAINLCNSYDYLGKGYYVSLLAEARGIRCVPSVSDILTLNWKRNYQSSLPELNGLLEKHYSEPAEEPFSRTYTVYFGRVENPKLEPVARRMFDLFRFPLM
;
A
#
# COMPACT_ATOMS: atom_id res chain seq x y z
N MET A 1 -15.69 -12.66 -24.04
CA MET A 1 -15.04 -11.48 -23.45
C MET A 1 -13.76 -11.94 -22.78
N PRO A 2 -12.66 -11.33 -23.09
CA PRO A 2 -11.40 -11.79 -22.52
C PRO A 2 -11.29 -11.34 -21.06
N ASP A 3 -11.81 -12.14 -20.14
CA ASP A 3 -11.56 -12.03 -18.68
C ASP A 3 -10.07 -12.07 -18.35
N ASN A 4 -9.25 -12.32 -19.33
CA ASN A 4 -7.79 -12.47 -19.22
C ASN A 4 -7.02 -11.13 -19.25
N LEU A 5 -7.74 -10.00 -19.27
CA LEU A 5 -7.14 -8.67 -19.35
C LEU A 5 -6.89 -8.02 -17.98
N ILE A 6 -7.60 -8.45 -16.94
CA ILE A 6 -7.46 -7.83 -15.61
C ILE A 6 -6.17 -8.32 -14.96
N LYS A 7 -5.27 -7.39 -14.70
CA LYS A 7 -3.97 -7.64 -14.08
C LYS A 7 -3.90 -7.15 -12.64
N HIS A 8 -4.74 -6.17 -12.31
CA HIS A 8 -4.73 -5.51 -11.01
C HIS A 8 -6.12 -5.39 -10.42
N ILE A 9 -6.22 -5.64 -9.13
CA ILE A 9 -7.39 -5.26 -8.32
C ILE A 9 -6.94 -4.13 -7.41
N VAL A 10 -7.68 -3.04 -7.39
CA VAL A 10 -7.52 -1.98 -6.40
C VAL A 10 -8.65 -2.08 -5.40
N ILE A 11 -8.32 -2.22 -4.14
CA ILE A 11 -9.29 -2.41 -3.06
C ILE A 11 -9.24 -1.19 -2.16
N THR A 12 -10.39 -0.54 -2.00
CA THR A 12 -10.57 0.63 -1.13
C THR A 12 -11.65 0.36 -0.12
N ASP A 13 -11.80 1.19 0.91
CA ASP A 13 -12.83 0.97 1.93
C ASP A 13 -14.24 0.91 1.35
N LYS A 14 -14.54 1.73 0.34
CA LYS A 14 -15.88 1.87 -0.21
C LYS A 14 -16.00 1.51 -1.70
N GLY A 15 -14.95 1.06 -2.31
CA GLY A 15 -14.96 0.78 -3.76
C GLY A 15 -14.99 2.03 -4.63
N GLU A 16 -14.26 3.06 -4.26
CA GLU A 16 -14.52 4.39 -4.73
C GLU A 16 -13.86 4.88 -6.00
N HIS A 17 -14.55 5.79 -6.42
CA HIS A 17 -14.61 7.05 -7.13
C HIS A 17 -13.26 7.82 -7.09
N GLY A 18 -12.79 8.22 -8.22
CA GLY A 18 -11.54 8.95 -8.41
C GLY A 18 -10.37 8.07 -8.88
N ILE A 19 -10.49 6.75 -8.82
CA ILE A 19 -9.53 5.86 -9.47
C ILE A 19 -9.95 5.71 -10.93
N PRO A 20 -9.13 6.14 -11.91
CA PRO A 20 -9.49 6.06 -13.32
C PRO A 20 -9.82 4.62 -13.75
N GLU A 21 -10.90 4.44 -14.47
CA GLU A 21 -11.22 3.15 -15.06
C GLU A 21 -10.17 2.75 -16.11
N ARG A 22 -9.75 1.50 -16.05
CA ARG A 22 -8.83 0.91 -17.03
C ARG A 22 -9.24 -0.53 -17.33
N PRO A 23 -9.07 -0.99 -18.56
CA PRO A 23 -9.48 -2.34 -18.94
C PRO A 23 -8.71 -3.46 -18.22
N ASP A 24 -7.53 -3.15 -17.72
CA ASP A 24 -6.66 -4.08 -17.00
C ASP A 24 -6.77 -4.00 -15.45
N ARG A 25 -7.75 -3.23 -14.97
CA ARG A 25 -7.93 -2.96 -13.53
C ARG A 25 -9.37 -3.09 -13.10
N LEU A 26 -9.58 -3.76 -11.98
CA LEU A 26 -10.85 -3.84 -11.28
C LEU A 26 -10.74 -3.09 -9.96
N VAL A 27 -11.71 -2.23 -9.65
CA VAL A 27 -11.83 -1.55 -8.37
C VAL A 27 -12.93 -2.20 -7.56
N LEU A 28 -12.64 -2.59 -6.32
CA LEU A 28 -13.58 -3.24 -5.41
C LEU A 28 -13.62 -2.54 -4.06
N SER A 29 -14.76 -2.60 -3.40
CA SER A 29 -14.81 -2.29 -1.98
C SER A 29 -14.15 -3.41 -1.16
N ALA A 30 -13.55 -3.04 -0.03
CA ALA A 30 -12.98 -4.02 0.89
C ALA A 30 -14.06 -5.02 1.37
N THR A 31 -15.28 -4.56 1.60
CA THR A 31 -16.40 -5.42 1.99
C THR A 31 -16.73 -6.46 0.93
N ASP A 32 -16.82 -6.06 -0.35
CA ASP A 32 -17.13 -7.00 -1.42
C ASP A 32 -15.95 -7.96 -1.68
N PHE A 33 -14.73 -7.47 -1.57
CA PHE A 33 -13.55 -8.33 -1.69
C PHE A 33 -13.52 -9.38 -0.57
N VAL A 34 -13.72 -8.98 0.69
CA VAL A 34 -13.74 -9.90 1.83
C VAL A 34 -14.88 -10.91 1.70
N ALA A 35 -16.07 -10.46 1.30
CA ALA A 35 -17.25 -11.30 1.08
C ALA A 35 -17.18 -12.18 -0.19
N ASN A 36 -16.10 -12.09 -0.96
CA ASN A 36 -15.93 -12.79 -2.24
C ASN A 36 -17.03 -12.46 -3.28
N LYS A 37 -17.46 -11.22 -3.31
CA LYS A 37 -18.51 -10.68 -4.21
C LYS A 37 -17.93 -9.94 -5.41
N ALA A 38 -16.76 -10.33 -5.89
CA ALA A 38 -16.23 -9.77 -7.12
C ALA A 38 -17.11 -10.14 -8.33
N PRO A 39 -17.27 -9.24 -9.33
CA PRO A 39 -18.07 -9.52 -10.52
C PRO A 39 -17.47 -10.59 -11.43
N ILE A 40 -16.26 -11.00 -11.16
CA ILE A 40 -15.49 -12.01 -11.90
C ILE A 40 -14.87 -13.02 -10.94
N ASP A 41 -14.62 -14.23 -11.42
CA ASP A 41 -13.90 -15.24 -10.62
C ASP A 41 -12.41 -14.94 -10.56
N LEU A 42 -11.99 -14.31 -9.48
CA LEU A 42 -10.59 -13.89 -9.27
C LEU A 42 -9.62 -15.07 -9.25
N ARG A 43 -10.07 -16.28 -8.90
CA ARG A 43 -9.23 -17.49 -8.84
C ARG A 43 -8.80 -17.97 -10.22
N LYS A 44 -9.53 -17.55 -11.26
CA LYS A 44 -9.22 -17.88 -12.66
C LYS A 44 -8.28 -16.89 -13.32
N MET A 45 -7.90 -15.81 -12.61
CA MET A 45 -7.04 -14.78 -13.14
C MET A 45 -5.56 -15.10 -12.87
N PRO A 46 -4.76 -15.47 -13.89
CA PRO A 46 -3.35 -15.75 -13.69
C PRO A 46 -2.59 -14.46 -13.38
N ARG A 47 -1.68 -14.52 -12.40
CA ARG A 47 -0.78 -13.42 -12.05
C ARG A 47 -1.45 -12.14 -11.57
N LEU A 48 -2.68 -12.24 -11.07
CA LEU A 48 -3.41 -11.12 -10.52
C LEU A 48 -2.65 -10.51 -9.32
N LYS A 49 -2.63 -9.19 -9.26
CA LYS A 49 -2.04 -8.42 -8.15
C LYS A 49 -3.11 -7.57 -7.49
N ALA A 50 -3.12 -7.54 -6.18
CA ALA A 50 -3.99 -6.69 -5.39
C ALA A 50 -3.22 -5.50 -4.82
N ILE A 51 -3.79 -4.32 -4.93
CA ILE A 51 -3.33 -3.10 -4.27
C ILE A 51 -4.39 -2.74 -3.24
N ASN A 52 -4.01 -2.87 -1.98
CA ASN A 52 -4.87 -2.58 -0.84
C ASN A 52 -4.68 -1.12 -0.43
N LEU A 53 -5.66 -0.29 -0.72
CA LEU A 53 -5.72 1.13 -0.39
C LEU A 53 -6.75 1.42 0.70
N CYS A 54 -6.93 0.51 1.65
CA CYS A 54 -7.77 0.77 2.82
C CYS A 54 -7.16 1.89 3.68
N ASN A 55 -8.03 2.66 4.33
CA ASN A 55 -7.61 3.79 5.16
C ASN A 55 -6.90 3.38 6.46
N SER A 56 -7.12 2.16 6.93
CA SER A 56 -6.47 1.61 8.12
C SER A 56 -5.99 0.20 7.88
N TYR A 57 -4.80 -0.09 8.42
CA TYR A 57 -4.19 -1.41 8.45
C TYR A 57 -4.00 -1.93 9.87
N ASP A 58 -4.88 -1.52 10.78
CA ASP A 58 -4.86 -2.02 12.15
C ASP A 58 -4.99 -3.53 12.18
N TYR A 59 -4.30 -4.17 13.12
CA TYR A 59 -4.36 -5.60 13.33
C TYR A 59 -5.80 -6.07 13.53
N LEU A 60 -6.21 -7.07 12.79
CA LEU A 60 -7.61 -7.57 12.73
C LEU A 60 -8.62 -6.54 12.16
N GLY A 61 -8.16 -5.43 11.64
CA GLY A 61 -9.00 -4.46 10.94
C GLY A 61 -9.29 -4.86 9.49
N LYS A 62 -10.11 -4.05 8.82
CA LYS A 62 -10.55 -4.31 7.44
C LYS A 62 -9.38 -4.42 6.46
N GLY A 63 -8.44 -3.48 6.49
CA GLY A 63 -7.25 -3.51 5.63
C GLY A 63 -6.36 -4.72 5.89
N TYR A 64 -6.22 -5.16 7.13
CA TYR A 64 -5.53 -6.38 7.49
C TYR A 64 -6.19 -7.62 6.83
N TYR A 65 -7.53 -7.74 6.95
CA TYR A 65 -8.24 -8.88 6.35
C TYR A 65 -8.21 -8.86 4.82
N VAL A 66 -8.20 -7.70 4.18
CA VAL A 66 -8.03 -7.60 2.73
C VAL A 66 -6.71 -8.24 2.29
N SER A 67 -5.60 -7.88 2.91
CA SER A 67 -4.29 -8.48 2.59
C SER A 67 -4.23 -9.96 2.93
N LEU A 68 -4.75 -10.35 4.10
CA LEU A 68 -4.79 -11.75 4.54
C LEU A 68 -5.57 -12.64 3.56
N LEU A 69 -6.75 -12.21 3.16
CA LEU A 69 -7.59 -12.99 2.24
C LEU A 69 -7.06 -12.96 0.80
N ALA A 70 -6.40 -11.89 0.37
CA ALA A 70 -5.71 -11.87 -0.91
C ALA A 70 -4.62 -12.96 -0.94
N GLU A 71 -3.76 -13.00 0.06
CA GLU A 71 -2.71 -14.03 0.17
C GLU A 71 -3.29 -15.45 0.27
N ALA A 72 -4.33 -15.64 1.08
CA ALA A 72 -5.03 -16.93 1.20
C ALA A 72 -5.64 -17.40 -0.13
N ARG A 73 -5.99 -16.47 -1.01
CA ARG A 73 -6.51 -16.75 -2.36
C ARG A 73 -5.41 -16.86 -3.43
N GLY A 74 -4.14 -16.81 -3.02
CA GLY A 74 -3.00 -16.86 -3.95
C GLY A 74 -2.78 -15.58 -4.74
N ILE A 75 -3.36 -14.47 -4.33
CA ILE A 75 -3.22 -13.16 -4.97
C ILE A 75 -2.11 -12.37 -4.25
N ARG A 76 -1.08 -11.97 -4.99
CA ARG A 76 -0.04 -11.11 -4.44
C ARG A 76 -0.62 -9.75 -4.07
N CYS A 77 -0.51 -9.37 -2.82
CA CYS A 77 -1.07 -8.12 -2.28
C CYS A 77 0.02 -7.16 -1.78
N VAL A 78 -0.21 -5.88 -1.98
CA VAL A 78 0.60 -4.79 -1.41
C VAL A 78 -0.34 -3.83 -0.66
N PRO A 79 -0.11 -3.58 0.65
CA PRO A 79 0.89 -4.22 1.49
C PRO A 79 0.56 -5.70 1.73
N SER A 80 1.60 -6.49 2.00
CA SER A 80 1.44 -7.87 2.47
C SER A 80 1.01 -7.89 3.94
N VAL A 81 0.54 -9.06 4.42
CA VAL A 81 0.27 -9.23 5.86
C VAL A 81 1.54 -8.99 6.68
N SER A 82 2.68 -9.46 6.20
CA SER A 82 3.97 -9.26 6.87
C SER A 82 4.34 -7.77 6.98
N ASP A 83 4.12 -6.98 5.92
CA ASP A 83 4.35 -5.53 5.94
C ASP A 83 3.44 -4.84 6.96
N ILE A 84 2.16 -5.21 6.99
CA ILE A 84 1.19 -4.68 7.96
C ILE A 84 1.62 -4.99 9.39
N LEU A 85 1.99 -6.24 9.66
CA LEU A 85 2.44 -6.65 10.98
C LEU A 85 3.74 -5.94 11.40
N THR A 86 4.62 -5.66 10.46
CA THR A 86 5.85 -4.91 10.73
C THR A 86 5.55 -3.51 11.26
N LEU A 87 4.59 -2.80 10.66
CA LEU A 87 4.24 -1.43 11.11
C LEU A 87 3.30 -1.39 12.33
N ASN A 88 2.55 -2.45 12.62
CA ASN A 88 1.67 -2.48 13.79
C ASN A 88 2.44 -2.53 15.11
N TRP A 89 3.67 -3.02 15.12
CA TRP A 89 4.46 -3.12 16.36
C TRP A 89 5.80 -2.41 16.24
N LYS A 90 6.00 -1.40 17.06
CA LYS A 90 7.23 -0.58 17.10
C LYS A 90 8.51 -1.42 17.14
N ARG A 91 8.53 -2.51 17.91
CA ARG A 91 9.68 -3.42 18.02
C ARG A 91 10.14 -3.97 16.66
N ASN A 92 9.24 -4.07 15.68
CA ASN A 92 9.56 -4.64 14.37
C ASN A 92 10.21 -3.64 13.42
N TYR A 93 9.98 -2.33 13.60
CA TYR A 93 10.51 -1.30 12.70
C TYR A 93 11.51 -0.33 13.37
N GLN A 94 11.59 -0.30 14.68
CA GLN A 94 12.43 0.68 15.37
C GLN A 94 13.93 0.59 15.00
N SER A 95 14.41 -0.60 14.62
CA SER A 95 15.79 -0.78 14.16
C SER A 95 16.07 -0.14 12.79
N SER A 96 15.05 0.15 12.01
CA SER A 96 15.16 0.81 10.71
C SER A 96 15.14 2.35 10.81
N LEU A 97 14.70 2.90 11.95
CA LEU A 97 14.56 4.35 12.12
C LEU A 97 15.90 5.11 12.04
N PRO A 98 17.02 4.62 12.63
CA PRO A 98 18.31 5.32 12.51
C PRO A 98 18.78 5.46 11.07
N GLU A 99 18.58 4.45 10.24
CA GLU A 99 18.91 4.50 8.81
C GLU A 99 18.08 5.55 8.08
N LEU A 100 16.77 5.57 8.30
CA LEU A 100 15.88 6.55 7.69
C LEU A 100 16.19 7.99 8.15
N ASN A 101 16.50 8.18 9.44
CA ASN A 101 16.92 9.48 9.95
C ASN A 101 18.24 9.95 9.31
N GLY A 102 19.22 9.06 9.16
CA GLY A 102 20.48 9.38 8.50
C GLY A 102 20.30 9.78 7.03
N LEU A 103 19.39 9.11 6.31
CA LEU A 103 19.02 9.50 4.94
C LEU A 103 18.31 10.85 4.91
N LEU A 104 17.42 11.10 5.84
CA LEU A 104 16.70 12.37 5.95
C LEU A 104 17.67 13.51 6.21
N GLU A 105 18.56 13.40 7.19
CA GLU A 105 19.59 14.40 7.52
C GLU A 105 20.52 14.67 6.32
N LYS A 106 20.88 13.64 5.57
CA LYS A 106 21.77 13.76 4.42
C LYS A 106 21.14 14.49 3.24
N HIS A 107 19.87 14.25 2.98
CA HIS A 107 19.22 14.69 1.73
C HIS A 107 18.23 15.86 1.92
N TYR A 108 17.78 16.07 3.13
CA TYR A 108 16.76 17.05 3.45
C TYR A 108 17.17 17.90 4.63
N SER A 109 17.78 19.06 4.33
CA SER A 109 18.09 20.10 5.34
C SER A 109 17.07 21.20 5.16
N GLU A 110 16.05 21.28 6.00
CA GLU A 110 15.25 22.49 6.11
C GLU A 110 15.85 23.46 7.13
N PRO A 111 15.73 24.78 6.87
CA PRO A 111 16.02 25.78 7.90
C PRO A 111 15.10 25.53 9.10
N ALA A 112 15.64 25.66 10.29
CA ALA A 112 15.05 25.27 11.58
C ALA A 112 13.75 25.99 11.99
N GLU A 113 13.08 26.69 11.08
CA GLU A 113 11.98 27.57 11.43
C GLU A 113 10.64 26.88 11.67
N GLU A 114 10.39 25.67 11.15
CA GLU A 114 9.19 24.86 11.52
C GLU A 114 9.40 23.35 11.27
N PRO A 115 9.93 22.59 12.22
CA PRO A 115 10.34 21.19 11.97
C PRO A 115 9.21 20.18 11.82
N PHE A 116 7.94 20.53 12.01
CA PHE A 116 6.84 19.54 12.07
C PHE A 116 5.59 19.92 11.27
N SER A 117 5.63 20.91 10.41
CA SER A 117 4.42 21.44 9.76
C SER A 117 4.14 20.90 8.37
N ARG A 118 5.03 20.10 7.76
CA ARG A 118 4.84 19.62 6.39
C ARG A 118 4.58 18.12 6.36
N THR A 119 3.48 17.76 5.73
CA THR A 119 3.15 16.37 5.41
C THR A 119 3.44 16.11 3.94
N TYR A 120 4.17 15.04 3.67
CA TYR A 120 4.44 14.56 2.33
C TYR A 120 3.78 13.21 2.13
N THR A 121 3.15 13.03 0.96
CA THR A 121 2.57 11.76 0.60
C THR A 121 3.54 10.97 -0.26
N VAL A 122 3.78 9.74 0.12
CA VAL A 122 4.65 8.81 -0.60
C VAL A 122 3.80 7.77 -1.33
N TYR A 123 3.97 7.67 -2.64
CA TYR A 123 3.27 6.71 -3.51
C TYR A 123 4.25 5.68 -4.04
N PHE A 124 4.18 4.43 -3.61
CA PHE A 124 5.09 3.36 -4.06
C PHE A 124 6.57 3.78 -4.02
N GLY A 125 6.99 4.46 -2.97
CA GLY A 125 8.35 4.95 -2.80
C GLY A 125 8.71 6.21 -3.61
N ARG A 126 7.72 6.89 -4.18
CA ARG A 126 7.89 8.19 -4.87
C ARG A 126 7.24 9.31 -4.09
N VAL A 127 7.82 10.49 -4.17
CA VAL A 127 7.35 11.69 -3.48
C VAL A 127 7.57 12.91 -4.39
N GLU A 128 6.75 13.94 -4.24
CA GLU A 128 6.85 15.15 -5.07
C GLU A 128 8.16 15.92 -4.86
N ASN A 129 8.68 15.94 -3.64
CA ASN A 129 9.93 16.62 -3.34
C ASN A 129 11.13 15.71 -3.69
N PRO A 130 11.96 16.08 -4.72
CA PRO A 130 13.09 15.26 -5.14
C PRO A 130 14.13 15.01 -4.05
N LYS A 131 14.27 15.93 -3.08
CA LYS A 131 15.21 15.77 -1.95
C LYS A 131 14.81 14.64 -1.01
N LEU A 132 13.52 14.33 -0.93
CA LEU A 132 12.99 13.24 -0.09
C LEU A 132 12.92 11.90 -0.82
N GLU A 133 13.19 11.85 -2.13
CA GLU A 133 13.07 10.61 -2.90
C GLU A 133 13.93 9.45 -2.36
N PRO A 134 15.19 9.63 -1.93
CA PRO A 134 15.98 8.56 -1.34
C PRO A 134 15.33 7.98 -0.07
N VAL A 135 14.75 8.84 0.76
CA VAL A 135 14.04 8.43 1.98
C VAL A 135 12.77 7.67 1.62
N ALA A 136 11.97 8.21 0.71
CA ALA A 136 10.71 7.60 0.25
C ALA A 136 10.93 6.20 -0.37
N ARG A 137 11.95 6.05 -1.20
CA ARG A 137 12.33 4.75 -1.78
C ARG A 137 12.71 3.76 -0.69
N ARG A 138 13.55 4.17 0.26
CA ARG A 138 13.97 3.30 1.35
C ARG A 138 12.81 2.91 2.27
N MET A 139 11.91 3.83 2.55
CA MET A 139 10.67 3.52 3.28
C MET A 139 9.85 2.45 2.56
N PHE A 140 9.69 2.57 1.24
CA PHE A 140 8.95 1.58 0.47
C PHE A 140 9.67 0.22 0.42
N ASP A 141 11.00 0.19 0.34
CA ASP A 141 11.76 -1.06 0.41
C ASP A 141 11.60 -1.78 1.75
N LEU A 142 11.50 -1.01 2.84
CA LEU A 142 11.35 -1.55 4.20
C LEU A 142 9.92 -1.98 4.52
N PHE A 143 8.93 -1.24 4.08
CA PHE A 143 7.55 -1.38 4.54
C PHE A 143 6.56 -1.75 3.45
N ARG A 144 6.86 -1.46 2.19
CA ARG A 144 6.06 -1.79 1.01
C ARG A 144 4.59 -1.40 1.08
N PHE A 145 4.30 -0.25 1.66
CA PHE A 145 2.96 0.33 1.60
C PHE A 145 2.78 1.14 0.32
N PRO A 146 1.66 0.99 -0.38
CA PRO A 146 1.40 1.72 -1.62
C PRO A 146 1.22 3.22 -1.40
N LEU A 147 0.79 3.60 -0.19
CA LEU A 147 0.56 4.97 0.23
C LEU A 147 1.06 5.16 1.66
N MET A 148 1.91 6.13 1.88
CA MET A 148 2.45 6.52 3.19
C MET A 148 2.46 8.03 3.36
#